data_91a2da18420433a5adabbbe4b7135314
#
_entry.id   91a2da18420433a5adabbbe4b7135314
#
_cell.length_a   1.000
_cell.length_b   1.000
_cell.length_c   1.000
_cell.angle_alpha   90.00
_cell.angle_beta   90.00
_cell.angle_gamma   90.00
#
_symmetry.space_group_name_H-M   'P 1'
#
loop_
_entity.id
_entity.type
_entity.pdbx_description
1 polymer ?
#
loop_
_entity_poly.entity_id
_entity_poly.type
_entity_poly.pdbx_seq_one_letter_code
_entity_poly.pdbx_strand_id
1 'polypeptide(L)'
;MIIEAKDVSKLYTRKGETVTALQDVSVSVQERERIGIAGGSGSGKSTLLRLLSLQEEPTAGELTLFGKSTSQWKGNERELYRSLQMMFQSSYHSISPRMKLGKFMLEPCLNFGLGTKQEAKERCELWLSKVGLDTSVWKKYRHELSGGQLQRLVLARIMAVGAQLVLFDEPTSALDVCNQARVIELIQTMYDEQPFTYVFVSHDLGVLQALTDRIIVMKDGVIVETLASKNLGLAEHPYTKQLIAASHG
;
A
#
# COMPACT_ATOMS: atom_id res chain seq x y z
N MET A 1 -3.57 4.77 -17.54
CA MET A 1 -4.31 4.48 -16.30
C MET A 1 -3.82 3.15 -15.75
N ILE A 2 -3.52 3.08 -14.46
CA ILE A 2 -2.97 1.87 -13.83
C ILE A 2 -4.04 1.12 -13.01
N ILE A 3 -4.98 1.86 -12.42
CA ILE A 3 -6.17 1.33 -11.73
C ILE A 3 -7.40 2.00 -12.32
N GLU A 4 -8.43 1.22 -12.61
CA GLU A 4 -9.77 1.72 -12.93
C GLU A 4 -10.80 0.81 -12.25
N ALA A 5 -11.51 1.34 -11.27
CA ALA A 5 -12.65 0.72 -10.63
C ALA A 5 -13.90 1.51 -11.00
N LYS A 6 -14.95 0.82 -11.47
CA LYS A 6 -16.24 1.40 -11.87
C LYS A 6 -17.37 0.73 -11.12
N ASP A 7 -18.04 1.49 -10.28
CA ASP A 7 -19.23 1.08 -9.50
C ASP A 7 -19.00 -0.23 -8.73
N VAL A 8 -17.77 -0.35 -8.16
CA VAL A 8 -17.35 -1.57 -7.48
C VAL A 8 -18.03 -1.67 -6.14
N SER A 9 -18.72 -2.80 -5.93
CA SER A 9 -19.39 -3.13 -4.67
C SER A 9 -18.84 -4.44 -4.10
N LYS A 10 -18.79 -4.54 -2.76
CA LYS A 10 -18.37 -5.74 -2.05
C LYS A 10 -19.32 -6.07 -0.91
N LEU A 11 -19.90 -7.24 -0.99
CA LEU A 11 -20.79 -7.80 0.03
C LEU A 11 -20.10 -8.98 0.71
N TYR A 12 -20.18 -9.05 2.03
CA TYR A 12 -19.79 -10.22 2.81
C TYR A 12 -21.02 -10.86 3.44
N THR A 13 -21.22 -12.14 3.19
CA THR A 13 -22.29 -12.91 3.82
C THR A 13 -21.71 -13.84 4.88
N ARG A 14 -22.11 -13.68 6.12
CA ARG A 14 -21.70 -14.54 7.24
C ARG A 14 -22.93 -14.94 8.07
N LYS A 15 -23.15 -16.22 8.24
CA LYS A 15 -24.28 -16.78 9.04
C LYS A 15 -25.67 -16.24 8.64
N GLY A 16 -25.89 -15.95 7.35
CA GLY A 16 -27.14 -15.44 6.83
C GLY A 16 -27.31 -13.91 6.90
N GLU A 17 -26.39 -13.20 7.55
CA GLU A 17 -26.35 -11.74 7.54
C GLU A 17 -25.43 -11.24 6.43
N THR A 18 -25.87 -10.25 5.68
CA THR A 18 -25.07 -9.62 4.61
C THR A 18 -24.65 -8.23 5.04
N VAL A 19 -23.34 -7.98 4.99
CA VAL A 19 -22.73 -6.69 5.29
C VAL A 19 -22.19 -6.10 4.00
N THR A 20 -22.62 -4.88 3.66
CA THR A 20 -22.07 -4.12 2.55
C THR A 20 -20.77 -3.45 3.01
N ALA A 21 -19.64 -3.92 2.51
CA ALA A 21 -18.33 -3.35 2.84
C ALA A 21 -17.91 -2.25 1.88
N LEU A 22 -18.36 -2.31 0.63
CA LEU A 22 -18.21 -1.25 -0.39
C LEU A 22 -19.48 -1.17 -1.22
N GLN A 23 -19.88 0.04 -1.54
CA GLN A 23 -21.07 0.32 -2.35
C GLN A 23 -20.73 1.35 -3.44
N ASP A 24 -20.84 0.93 -4.71
CA ASP A 24 -20.71 1.75 -5.92
C ASP A 24 -19.47 2.66 -5.93
N VAL A 25 -18.33 2.07 -5.51
CA VAL A 25 -17.06 2.77 -5.42
C VAL A 25 -16.42 2.89 -6.80
N SER A 26 -16.24 4.12 -7.27
CA SER A 26 -15.55 4.41 -8.54
C SER A 26 -14.29 5.21 -8.27
N VAL A 27 -13.13 4.68 -8.70
CA VAL A 27 -11.82 5.32 -8.56
C VAL A 27 -10.93 4.99 -9.75
N SER A 28 -10.22 5.99 -10.24
CA SER A 28 -9.20 5.85 -11.27
C SER A 28 -7.86 6.37 -10.76
N VAL A 29 -6.76 5.68 -11.11
CA VAL A 29 -5.40 6.07 -10.73
C VAL A 29 -4.53 6.09 -11.96
N GLN A 30 -3.83 7.21 -12.18
CA GLN A 30 -2.89 7.36 -13.28
C GLN A 30 -1.52 6.76 -12.91
N GLU A 31 -0.69 6.52 -13.92
CA GLU A 31 0.71 6.16 -13.67
C GLU A 31 1.42 7.28 -12.92
N ARG A 32 2.23 6.89 -11.93
CA ARG A 32 2.99 7.79 -11.05
C ARG A 32 2.14 8.72 -10.19
N GLU A 33 0.83 8.54 -10.14
CA GLU A 33 -0.06 9.26 -9.23
C GLU A 33 0.07 8.71 -7.81
N ARG A 34 0.01 9.59 -6.82
CA ARG A 34 0.09 9.30 -5.39
C ARG A 34 -1.27 9.56 -4.76
N ILE A 35 -1.98 8.50 -4.40
CA ILE A 35 -3.34 8.63 -3.84
C ILE A 35 -3.36 8.26 -2.37
N GLY A 36 -3.99 9.12 -1.56
CA GLY A 36 -4.34 8.87 -0.19
C GLY A 36 -5.77 8.34 -0.06
N ILE A 37 -6.00 7.39 0.83
CA ILE A 37 -7.34 6.96 1.24
C ILE A 37 -7.49 7.19 2.73
N ALA A 38 -8.41 8.09 3.10
CA ALA A 38 -8.75 8.44 4.47
C ALA A 38 -10.11 7.89 4.88
N GLY A 39 -10.33 7.75 6.18
CA GLY A 39 -11.63 7.38 6.76
C GLY A 39 -11.47 6.66 8.10
N GLY A 40 -12.54 6.59 8.87
CA GLY A 40 -12.57 5.90 10.15
C GLY A 40 -12.42 4.37 10.02
N SER A 41 -12.36 3.69 11.17
CA SER A 41 -12.41 2.23 11.20
C SER A 41 -13.75 1.74 10.61
N GLY A 42 -13.69 0.69 9.80
CA GLY A 42 -14.87 0.13 9.13
C GLY A 42 -15.36 0.91 7.90
N SER A 43 -14.70 1.99 7.46
CA SER A 43 -15.13 2.76 6.28
C SER A 43 -14.92 2.05 4.93
N GLY A 44 -14.32 0.86 4.88
CA GLY A 44 -14.12 0.08 3.65
C GLY A 44 -12.71 0.14 3.06
N LYS A 45 -11.78 0.93 3.62
CA LYS A 45 -10.42 1.14 3.07
C LYS A 45 -9.64 -0.15 2.82
N SER A 46 -9.53 -1.02 3.82
CA SER A 46 -8.82 -2.30 3.68
C SER A 46 -9.53 -3.26 2.73
N THR A 47 -10.87 -3.20 2.64
CA THR A 47 -11.63 -3.94 1.63
C THR A 47 -11.29 -3.45 0.23
N LEU A 48 -11.25 -2.13 0.03
CA LEU A 48 -10.85 -1.56 -1.27
C LEU A 48 -9.42 -2.00 -1.63
N LEU A 49 -8.46 -1.94 -0.70
CA LEU A 49 -7.09 -2.42 -0.97
C LEU A 49 -7.03 -3.91 -1.33
N ARG A 50 -7.85 -4.78 -0.68
CA ARG A 50 -7.91 -6.20 -1.04
C ARG A 50 -8.44 -6.43 -2.45
N LEU A 51 -9.41 -5.63 -2.89
CA LEU A 51 -9.88 -5.67 -4.28
C LEU A 51 -8.78 -5.16 -5.24
N LEU A 52 -8.14 -4.03 -4.94
CA LEU A 52 -7.07 -3.47 -5.77
C LEU A 52 -5.83 -4.36 -5.83
N SER A 53 -5.60 -5.22 -4.84
CA SER A 53 -4.53 -6.24 -4.86
C SER A 53 -4.95 -7.58 -5.45
N LEU A 54 -6.20 -7.71 -5.91
CA LEU A 54 -6.83 -8.96 -6.39
C LEU A 54 -6.75 -10.11 -5.36
N GLN A 55 -6.66 -9.80 -4.07
CA GLN A 55 -6.83 -10.80 -3.01
C GLN A 55 -8.29 -11.24 -2.88
N GLU A 56 -9.22 -10.36 -3.27
CA GLU A 56 -10.64 -10.62 -3.36
C GLU A 56 -11.19 -10.08 -4.68
N GLU A 57 -12.29 -10.67 -5.13
CA GLU A 57 -13.04 -10.17 -6.29
C GLU A 57 -14.21 -9.27 -5.83
N PRO A 58 -14.57 -8.23 -6.58
CA PRO A 58 -15.77 -7.45 -6.33
C PRO A 58 -17.03 -8.33 -6.46
N THR A 59 -18.09 -8.00 -5.75
CA THR A 59 -19.40 -8.65 -5.89
C THR A 59 -20.15 -8.08 -7.08
N ALA A 60 -19.95 -6.79 -7.39
CA ALA A 60 -20.50 -6.11 -8.56
C ALA A 60 -19.53 -5.00 -9.01
N GLY A 61 -19.75 -4.46 -10.22
CA GLY A 61 -18.91 -3.46 -10.84
C GLY A 61 -17.70 -4.06 -11.58
N GLU A 62 -16.85 -3.20 -12.10
CA GLU A 62 -15.70 -3.58 -12.92
C GLU A 62 -14.40 -3.06 -12.29
N LEU A 63 -13.37 -3.90 -12.27
CA LEU A 63 -12.03 -3.53 -11.82
C LEU A 63 -11.02 -3.94 -12.89
N THR A 64 -10.23 -2.97 -13.35
CA THR A 64 -9.08 -3.19 -14.23
C THR A 64 -7.80 -2.71 -13.57
N LEU A 65 -6.73 -3.49 -13.73
CA LEU A 65 -5.37 -3.15 -13.31
C LEU A 65 -4.43 -3.28 -14.49
N PHE A 66 -3.59 -2.27 -14.71
CA PHE A 66 -2.65 -2.25 -15.85
C PHE A 66 -3.37 -2.49 -17.19
N GLY A 67 -4.60 -2.00 -17.34
CA GLY A 67 -5.42 -2.15 -18.54
C GLY A 67 -6.03 -3.54 -18.75
N LYS A 68 -5.84 -4.49 -17.82
CA LYS A 68 -6.42 -5.84 -17.86
C LYS A 68 -7.51 -5.98 -16.80
N SER A 69 -8.62 -6.65 -17.13
CA SER A 69 -9.67 -6.99 -16.17
C SER A 69 -9.18 -8.03 -15.15
N THR A 70 -9.88 -8.14 -14.02
CA THR A 70 -9.54 -9.12 -12.97
C THR A 70 -9.48 -10.55 -13.50
N SER A 71 -10.38 -10.91 -14.42
CA SER A 71 -10.40 -12.25 -15.03
C SER A 71 -9.19 -12.55 -15.92
N GLN A 72 -8.61 -11.54 -16.57
CA GLN A 72 -7.43 -11.68 -17.42
C GLN A 72 -6.15 -11.87 -16.61
N TRP A 73 -6.16 -11.58 -15.32
CA TRP A 73 -5.04 -11.84 -14.42
C TRP A 73 -5.03 -13.26 -13.87
N LYS A 74 -6.15 -14.02 -13.96
CA LYS A 74 -6.19 -15.44 -13.55
C LYS A 74 -5.21 -16.26 -14.39
N GLY A 75 -4.28 -16.92 -13.72
CA GLY A 75 -3.16 -17.65 -14.36
C GLY A 75 -1.93 -16.80 -14.70
N ASN A 76 -2.02 -15.47 -14.48
CA ASN A 76 -0.92 -14.52 -14.72
C ASN A 76 -0.51 -13.79 -13.43
N GLU A 77 -0.75 -14.38 -12.27
CA GLU A 77 -0.54 -13.76 -10.95
C GLU A 77 0.94 -13.39 -10.74
N ARG A 78 1.86 -14.13 -11.34
CA ARG A 78 3.29 -13.83 -11.25
C ARG A 78 3.64 -12.49 -11.91
N GLU A 79 3.06 -12.18 -13.08
CA GLU A 79 3.24 -10.92 -13.79
C GLU A 79 2.58 -9.78 -13.00
N LEU A 80 1.37 -10.02 -12.49
CA LEU A 80 0.65 -9.07 -11.66
C LEU A 80 1.48 -8.67 -10.44
N TYR A 81 1.88 -9.65 -9.61
CA TYR A 81 2.60 -9.36 -8.37
C TYR A 81 4.06 -8.93 -8.56
N ARG A 82 4.62 -9.08 -9.75
CA ARG A 82 5.85 -8.39 -10.12
C ARG A 82 5.61 -6.88 -10.27
N SER A 83 4.47 -6.49 -10.84
CA SER A 83 4.13 -5.09 -11.12
C SER A 83 3.42 -4.41 -9.93
N LEU A 84 2.76 -5.19 -9.07
CA LEU A 84 2.03 -4.73 -7.90
C LEU A 84 2.62 -5.34 -6.64
N GLN A 85 2.98 -4.50 -5.68
CA GLN A 85 3.42 -4.93 -4.36
C GLN A 85 2.54 -4.31 -3.28
N MET A 86 2.45 -4.95 -2.12
CA MET A 86 1.67 -4.46 -0.99
C MET A 86 2.49 -4.47 0.29
N MET A 87 2.39 -3.38 1.04
CA MET A 87 2.88 -3.28 2.41
C MET A 87 1.71 -3.32 3.36
N PHE A 88 1.62 -4.40 4.13
CA PHE A 88 0.56 -4.61 5.11
C PHE A 88 0.80 -3.81 6.40
N GLN A 89 -0.26 -3.51 7.12
CA GLN A 89 -0.25 -2.82 8.40
C GLN A 89 0.76 -3.41 9.39
N SER A 90 0.85 -4.73 9.46
CA SER A 90 1.83 -5.42 10.29
C SER A 90 2.93 -6.07 9.45
N SER A 91 4.01 -5.33 9.21
CA SER A 91 5.22 -5.86 8.57
C SER A 91 5.82 -7.06 9.32
N TYR A 92 5.65 -7.10 10.66
CA TYR A 92 6.13 -8.21 11.49
C TYR A 92 5.47 -9.54 11.12
N HIS A 93 4.16 -9.55 10.86
CA HIS A 93 3.42 -10.78 10.53
C HIS A 93 3.63 -11.23 9.08
N SER A 94 4.08 -10.34 8.19
CA SER A 94 4.37 -10.70 6.79
C SER A 94 5.64 -11.56 6.63
N ILE A 95 6.49 -11.64 7.66
CA ILE A 95 7.75 -12.39 7.63
C ILE A 95 7.63 -13.64 8.50
N SER A 96 7.94 -14.82 7.95
CA SER A 96 7.96 -16.06 8.73
C SER A 96 9.02 -15.98 9.86
N PRO A 97 8.69 -16.39 11.11
CA PRO A 97 9.62 -16.31 12.24
C PRO A 97 10.88 -17.18 12.06
N ARG A 98 10.80 -18.21 11.22
CA ARG A 98 11.90 -19.14 10.94
C ARG A 98 12.68 -18.79 9.68
N MET A 99 12.31 -17.71 8.99
CA MET A 99 12.97 -17.28 7.76
C MET A 99 14.05 -16.24 8.07
N LYS A 100 15.26 -16.46 7.55
CA LYS A 100 16.31 -15.43 7.57
C LYS A 100 15.91 -14.27 6.65
N LEU A 101 16.20 -13.05 7.08
CA LEU A 101 15.82 -11.84 6.36
C LEU A 101 16.48 -11.72 4.98
N GLY A 102 17.69 -12.27 4.82
CA GLY A 102 18.31 -12.35 3.49
C GLY A 102 17.52 -13.22 2.51
N LYS A 103 16.93 -14.35 2.95
CA LYS A 103 16.04 -15.15 2.11
C LYS A 103 14.77 -14.38 1.79
N PHE A 104 14.17 -13.72 2.77
CA PHE A 104 12.99 -12.88 2.59
C PHE A 104 13.21 -11.77 1.55
N MET A 105 14.38 -11.13 1.57
CA MET A 105 14.74 -10.09 0.60
C MET A 105 14.93 -10.64 -0.83
N LEU A 106 15.65 -11.75 -0.97
CA LEU A 106 15.99 -12.33 -2.29
C LEU A 106 14.82 -13.02 -2.99
N GLU A 107 13.91 -13.61 -2.20
CA GLU A 107 12.84 -14.48 -2.71
C GLU A 107 12.03 -13.84 -3.85
N PRO A 108 11.49 -12.61 -3.75
CA PRO A 108 10.70 -12.04 -4.83
C PRO A 108 11.55 -11.74 -6.08
N CYS A 109 12.78 -11.25 -5.90
CA CYS A 109 13.65 -10.97 -7.04
C CYS A 109 13.93 -12.24 -7.86
N LEU A 110 14.19 -13.36 -7.20
CA LEU A 110 14.42 -14.65 -7.85
C LEU A 110 13.13 -15.22 -8.44
N ASN A 111 12.03 -15.16 -7.69
CA ASN A 111 10.74 -15.68 -8.16
C ASN A 111 10.22 -14.93 -9.38
N PHE A 112 10.46 -13.64 -9.47
CA PHE A 112 10.06 -12.83 -10.62
C PHE A 112 11.07 -12.84 -11.76
N GLY A 113 12.23 -13.52 -11.60
CA GLY A 113 13.26 -13.61 -12.64
C GLY A 113 13.97 -12.28 -12.91
N LEU A 114 14.25 -11.50 -11.86
CA LEU A 114 14.90 -10.20 -11.96
C LEU A 114 16.43 -10.29 -12.00
N GLY A 115 16.95 -11.24 -12.75
CA GLY A 115 18.38 -11.50 -12.93
C GLY A 115 18.89 -12.74 -12.19
N THR A 116 20.20 -12.91 -12.19
CA THR A 116 20.90 -13.96 -11.44
C THR A 116 20.80 -13.74 -9.92
N LYS A 117 21.15 -14.74 -9.14
CA LYS A 117 21.18 -14.62 -7.67
C LYS A 117 22.12 -13.50 -7.21
N GLN A 118 23.23 -13.29 -7.91
CA GLN A 118 24.19 -12.24 -7.58
C GLN A 118 23.60 -10.85 -7.86
N GLU A 119 23.02 -10.64 -9.04
CA GLU A 119 22.35 -9.37 -9.40
C GLU A 119 21.16 -9.07 -8.47
N ALA A 120 20.36 -10.08 -8.12
CA ALA A 120 19.27 -9.93 -7.15
C ALA A 120 19.80 -9.50 -5.76
N LYS A 121 20.95 -10.06 -5.33
CA LYS A 121 21.58 -9.70 -4.08
C LYS A 121 22.08 -8.26 -4.10
N GLU A 122 22.80 -7.85 -5.13
CA GLU A 122 23.31 -6.50 -5.31
C GLU A 122 22.16 -5.46 -5.31
N ARG A 123 21.07 -5.76 -5.99
CA ARG A 123 19.85 -4.95 -5.99
C ARG A 123 19.25 -4.82 -4.59
N CYS A 124 19.16 -5.89 -3.84
CA CYS A 124 18.68 -5.86 -2.47
C CYS A 124 19.61 -5.09 -1.54
N GLU A 125 20.93 -5.25 -1.68
CA GLU A 125 21.93 -4.52 -0.88
C GLU A 125 21.90 -3.02 -1.14
N LEU A 126 21.72 -2.61 -2.40
CA LEU A 126 21.51 -1.22 -2.76
C LEU A 126 20.31 -0.62 -2.01
N TRP A 127 19.16 -1.28 -2.02
CA TRP A 127 17.97 -0.78 -1.34
C TRP A 127 18.06 -0.87 0.19
N LEU A 128 18.75 -1.88 0.75
CA LEU A 128 19.06 -1.92 2.18
C LEU A 128 19.88 -0.70 2.61
N SER A 129 20.91 -0.34 1.85
CA SER A 129 21.71 0.86 2.12
C SER A 129 20.87 2.13 2.09
N LYS A 130 20.00 2.28 1.08
CA LYS A 130 19.11 3.45 0.94
C LYS A 130 18.14 3.61 2.10
N VAL A 131 17.66 2.50 2.69
CA VAL A 131 16.80 2.55 3.86
C VAL A 131 17.59 2.61 5.19
N GLY A 132 18.90 2.79 5.15
CA GLY A 132 19.78 2.86 6.32
C GLY A 132 19.88 1.55 7.10
N LEU A 133 19.89 0.42 6.40
CA LEU A 133 20.16 -0.90 6.93
C LEU A 133 21.42 -1.46 6.30
N ASP A 134 22.29 -2.04 7.12
CA ASP A 134 23.50 -2.70 6.63
C ASP A 134 23.26 -4.18 6.29
N THR A 135 24.24 -4.78 5.65
CA THR A 135 24.16 -6.18 5.21
C THR A 135 24.16 -7.22 6.34
N SER A 136 24.38 -6.83 7.60
CA SER A 136 24.30 -7.77 8.74
C SER A 136 22.88 -8.34 8.90
N VAL A 137 21.85 -7.60 8.38
CA VAL A 137 20.46 -8.07 8.40
C VAL A 137 20.26 -9.38 7.61
N TRP A 138 21.14 -9.73 6.67
CA TRP A 138 21.02 -10.97 5.88
C TRP A 138 20.98 -12.25 6.75
N LYS A 139 21.69 -12.24 7.88
CA LYS A 139 21.80 -13.40 8.77
C LYS A 139 20.77 -13.39 9.87
N LYS A 140 20.09 -12.27 10.09
CA LYS A 140 19.12 -12.06 11.16
C LYS A 140 17.75 -12.66 10.85
N TYR A 141 16.96 -12.83 11.90
CA TYR A 141 15.54 -13.17 11.87
C TYR A 141 14.71 -11.92 12.24
N ARG A 142 13.40 -11.95 11.97
CA ARG A 142 12.52 -10.80 12.22
C ARG A 142 12.50 -10.29 13.65
N HIS A 143 12.67 -11.19 14.65
CA HIS A 143 12.66 -10.84 16.06
C HIS A 143 13.95 -10.14 16.55
N GLU A 144 14.97 -10.07 15.70
CA GLU A 144 16.23 -9.38 15.98
C GLU A 144 16.25 -7.94 15.45
N LEU A 145 15.14 -7.48 14.83
CA LEU A 145 14.99 -6.12 14.34
C LEU A 145 13.88 -5.39 15.11
N SER A 146 14.04 -4.07 15.27
CA SER A 146 12.95 -3.21 15.75
C SER A 146 11.83 -3.10 14.71
N GLY A 147 10.62 -2.68 15.13
CA GLY A 147 9.49 -2.48 14.22
C GLY A 147 9.81 -1.55 13.04
N GLY A 148 10.46 -0.41 13.33
CA GLY A 148 10.87 0.52 12.28
C GLY A 148 11.97 -0.04 11.35
N GLN A 149 12.88 -0.87 11.85
CA GLN A 149 13.85 -1.57 11.00
C GLN A 149 13.15 -2.59 10.09
N LEU A 150 12.16 -3.32 10.59
CA LEU A 150 11.38 -4.26 9.77
C LEU A 150 10.58 -3.56 8.69
N GLN A 151 9.98 -2.42 8.99
CA GLN A 151 9.25 -1.63 7.98
C GLN A 151 10.19 -1.14 6.88
N ARG A 152 11.35 -0.61 7.24
CA ARG A 152 12.36 -0.20 6.26
C ARG A 152 12.88 -1.37 5.43
N LEU A 153 13.03 -2.55 6.02
CA LEU A 153 13.38 -3.77 5.29
C LEU A 153 12.30 -4.15 4.27
N VAL A 154 11.02 -4.09 4.64
CA VAL A 154 9.90 -4.39 3.73
C VAL A 154 9.85 -3.37 2.59
N LEU A 155 10.05 -2.08 2.87
CA LEU A 155 10.17 -1.05 1.83
C LEU A 155 11.33 -1.35 0.87
N ALA A 156 12.51 -1.67 1.40
CA ALA A 156 13.67 -2.06 0.58
C ALA A 156 13.37 -3.27 -0.33
N ARG A 157 12.63 -4.26 0.18
CA ARG A 157 12.20 -5.43 -0.58
C ARG A 157 11.26 -5.05 -1.73
N ILE A 158 10.27 -4.21 -1.47
CA ILE A 158 9.30 -3.72 -2.49
C ILE A 158 10.06 -2.98 -3.60
N MET A 159 10.96 -2.09 -3.23
CA MET A 159 11.75 -1.32 -4.19
C MET A 159 12.76 -2.18 -4.96
N ALA A 160 13.32 -3.23 -4.35
CA ALA A 160 14.19 -4.18 -5.04
C ALA A 160 13.45 -4.97 -6.13
N VAL A 161 12.14 -5.17 -5.99
CA VAL A 161 11.29 -5.74 -7.06
C VAL A 161 11.10 -4.75 -8.20
N GLY A 162 11.03 -3.45 -7.92
CA GLY A 162 10.76 -2.40 -8.90
C GLY A 162 9.30 -2.40 -9.35
N ALA A 163 8.38 -2.51 -8.40
CA ALA A 163 6.94 -2.50 -8.66
C ALA A 163 6.49 -1.17 -9.26
N GLN A 164 5.54 -1.22 -10.18
CA GLN A 164 4.90 -0.03 -10.79
C GLN A 164 3.80 0.54 -9.91
N LEU A 165 3.16 -0.32 -9.11
CA LEU A 165 2.09 0.02 -8.19
C LEU A 165 2.41 -0.53 -6.80
N VAL A 166 2.35 0.31 -5.78
CA VAL A 166 2.50 -0.09 -4.38
C VAL A 166 1.26 0.29 -3.59
N LEU A 167 0.69 -0.67 -2.88
CA LEU A 167 -0.42 -0.47 -1.98
C LEU A 167 0.09 -0.46 -0.54
N PHE A 168 -0.12 0.63 0.17
CA PHE A 168 0.26 0.82 1.57
C PHE A 168 -0.98 0.74 2.46
N ASP A 169 -1.11 -0.30 3.28
CA ASP A 169 -2.20 -0.46 4.24
C ASP A 169 -1.74 -0.03 5.63
N GLU A 170 -1.99 1.21 6.00
CA GLU A 170 -1.61 1.82 7.28
C GLU A 170 -0.16 1.52 7.74
N PRO A 171 0.86 1.72 6.89
CA PRO A 171 2.21 1.24 7.15
C PRO A 171 2.88 1.91 8.35
N THR A 172 2.34 3.02 8.84
CA THR A 172 2.93 3.81 9.94
C THR A 172 2.13 3.76 11.24
N SER A 173 0.97 3.09 11.26
CA SER A 173 0.02 3.12 12.40
C SER A 173 0.56 2.53 13.72
N ALA A 174 1.56 1.65 13.65
CA ALA A 174 2.17 1.01 14.82
C ALA A 174 3.52 1.63 15.23
N LEU A 175 3.89 2.78 14.66
CA LEU A 175 5.15 3.47 14.93
C LEU A 175 4.98 4.67 15.86
N ASP A 176 6.02 4.95 16.63
CA ASP A 176 6.16 6.24 17.28
C ASP A 176 6.40 7.36 16.24
N VAL A 177 6.16 8.61 16.64
CA VAL A 177 6.20 9.80 15.77
C VAL A 177 7.55 9.93 15.04
N CYS A 178 8.67 9.65 15.71
CA CYS A 178 10.00 9.75 15.10
C CYS A 178 10.22 8.71 14.00
N ASN A 179 9.80 7.48 14.25
CA ASN A 179 9.90 6.41 13.24
C ASN A 179 8.91 6.61 12.12
N GLN A 180 7.71 7.14 12.39
CA GLN A 180 6.73 7.51 11.37
C GLN A 180 7.32 8.57 10.42
N ALA A 181 7.88 9.66 10.94
CA ALA A 181 8.50 10.71 10.12
C ALA A 181 9.60 10.15 9.20
N ARG A 182 10.45 9.26 9.73
CA ARG A 182 11.51 8.62 8.93
C ARG A 182 10.97 7.75 7.80
N VAL A 183 9.88 7.02 8.03
CA VAL A 183 9.25 6.19 6.98
C VAL A 183 8.62 7.08 5.91
N ILE A 184 7.99 8.18 6.28
CA ILE A 184 7.43 9.18 5.36
C ILE A 184 8.53 9.77 4.47
N GLU A 185 9.60 10.28 5.07
CA GLU A 185 10.76 10.83 4.36
C GLU A 185 11.37 9.81 3.40
N LEU A 186 11.47 8.55 3.84
CA LEU A 186 12.00 7.48 3.02
C LEU A 186 11.13 7.20 1.79
N ILE A 187 9.79 7.15 1.95
CA ILE A 187 8.87 6.94 0.82
C ILE A 187 8.96 8.11 -0.17
N GLN A 188 9.06 9.36 0.31
CA GLN A 188 9.27 10.53 -0.53
C GLN A 188 10.58 10.42 -1.32
N THR A 189 11.69 10.14 -0.64
CA THR A 189 13.01 9.97 -1.29
C THR A 189 12.98 8.86 -2.35
N MET A 190 12.35 7.72 -2.04
CA MET A 190 12.21 6.61 -2.99
C MET A 190 11.39 7.03 -4.22
N TYR A 191 10.32 7.80 -4.02
CA TYR A 191 9.49 8.31 -5.11
C TYR A 191 10.26 9.29 -5.99
N ASP A 192 11.03 10.20 -5.39
CA ASP A 192 11.81 11.21 -6.11
C ASP A 192 12.93 10.57 -6.96
N GLU A 193 13.55 9.51 -6.44
CA GLU A 193 14.59 8.78 -7.18
C GLU A 193 14.02 7.91 -8.30
N GLN A 194 12.94 7.21 -8.04
CA GLN A 194 12.29 6.30 -8.97
C GLN A 194 10.77 6.40 -8.83
N PRO A 195 10.11 7.30 -9.57
CA PRO A 195 8.67 7.49 -9.47
C PRO A 195 7.86 6.22 -9.76
N PHE A 196 6.97 5.87 -8.84
CA PHE A 196 6.05 4.75 -8.94
C PHE A 196 4.65 5.18 -8.50
N THR A 197 3.61 4.48 -8.95
CA THR A 197 2.24 4.74 -8.50
C THR A 197 2.04 4.17 -7.12
N TYR A 198 1.34 4.87 -6.23
CA TYR A 198 0.92 4.25 -4.99
C TYR A 198 -0.44 4.70 -4.47
N VAL A 199 -1.06 3.80 -3.72
CA VAL A 199 -2.26 4.04 -2.91
C VAL A 199 -1.86 3.89 -1.46
N PHE A 200 -2.01 4.96 -0.67
CA PHE A 200 -1.62 5.02 0.73
C PHE A 200 -2.84 5.16 1.63
N VAL A 201 -3.13 4.14 2.41
CA VAL A 201 -4.20 4.19 3.41
C VAL A 201 -3.64 4.69 4.74
N SER A 202 -4.28 5.69 5.32
CA SER A 202 -3.99 6.18 6.67
C SER A 202 -5.23 6.79 7.31
N HIS A 203 -5.28 6.76 8.63
CA HIS A 203 -6.21 7.56 9.41
C HIS A 203 -5.65 8.97 9.74
N ASP A 204 -4.36 9.19 9.49
CA ASP A 204 -3.66 10.47 9.69
C ASP A 204 -3.69 11.28 8.40
N LEU A 205 -4.51 12.35 8.39
CA LEU A 205 -4.64 13.23 7.23
C LEU A 205 -3.38 14.06 6.95
N GLY A 206 -2.59 14.38 7.99
CA GLY A 206 -1.32 15.08 7.83
C GLY A 206 -0.30 14.24 7.04
N VAL A 207 -0.24 12.94 7.33
CA VAL A 207 0.56 11.99 6.56
C VAL A 207 0.11 11.91 5.11
N LEU A 208 -1.20 11.80 4.87
CA LEU A 208 -1.74 11.76 3.52
C LEU A 208 -1.46 13.05 2.75
N GLN A 209 -1.63 14.22 3.41
CA GLN A 209 -1.35 15.52 2.81
C GLN A 209 0.13 15.66 2.40
N ALA A 210 1.04 15.12 3.20
CA ALA A 210 2.48 15.17 2.91
C ALA A 210 2.90 14.22 1.78
N LEU A 211 2.25 13.05 1.67
CA LEU A 211 2.69 11.99 0.78
C LEU A 211 1.94 11.92 -0.55
N THR A 212 0.73 12.49 -0.66
CA THR A 212 -0.15 12.20 -1.80
C THR A 212 -0.55 13.44 -2.58
N ASP A 213 -0.91 13.24 -3.84
CA ASP A 213 -1.39 14.31 -4.72
C ASP A 213 -2.89 14.57 -4.51
N ARG A 214 -3.63 13.49 -4.21
CA ARG A 214 -5.09 13.47 -4.05
C ARG A 214 -5.49 12.56 -2.90
N ILE A 215 -6.48 12.99 -2.14
CA ILE A 215 -7.06 12.24 -1.02
C ILE A 215 -8.50 11.86 -1.37
N ILE A 216 -8.81 10.58 -1.19
CA ILE A 216 -10.15 9.99 -1.26
C ILE A 216 -10.62 9.76 0.17
N VAL A 217 -11.75 10.32 0.55
CA VAL A 217 -12.34 10.14 1.88
C VAL A 217 -13.48 9.11 1.77
N MET A 218 -13.37 8.05 2.58
CA MET A 218 -14.35 6.98 2.64
C MET A 218 -15.11 6.97 3.95
N LYS A 219 -16.40 6.74 3.88
CA LYS A 219 -17.29 6.53 5.03
C LYS A 219 -18.33 5.46 4.69
N ASP A 220 -18.55 4.49 5.59
CA ASP A 220 -19.60 3.47 5.48
C ASP A 220 -19.62 2.76 4.10
N GLY A 221 -18.44 2.47 3.54
CA GLY A 221 -18.28 1.76 2.27
C GLY A 221 -18.43 2.60 1.01
N VAL A 222 -18.61 3.92 1.12
CA VAL A 222 -18.72 4.82 -0.03
C VAL A 222 -17.63 5.89 -0.04
N ILE A 223 -17.30 6.42 -1.21
CA ILE A 223 -16.47 7.63 -1.35
C ILE A 223 -17.37 8.84 -1.11
N VAL A 224 -17.07 9.61 -0.06
CA VAL A 224 -17.87 10.80 0.29
C VAL A 224 -17.26 12.09 -0.24
N GLU A 225 -15.95 12.11 -0.47
CA GLU A 225 -15.26 13.27 -1.03
C GLU A 225 -13.93 12.86 -1.66
N THR A 226 -13.53 13.57 -2.72
CA THR A 226 -12.22 13.46 -3.35
C THR A 226 -11.68 14.85 -3.60
N LEU A 227 -10.47 15.12 -3.12
CA LEU A 227 -9.86 16.45 -3.21
C LEU A 227 -8.34 16.36 -3.40
N ALA A 228 -7.75 17.38 -4.01
CA ALA A 228 -6.29 17.50 -4.06
C ALA A 228 -5.73 17.65 -2.63
N SER A 229 -4.63 16.97 -2.30
CA SER A 229 -4.07 16.96 -0.95
C SER A 229 -3.75 18.36 -0.43
N LYS A 230 -3.25 19.25 -1.30
CA LYS A 230 -3.01 20.67 -0.97
C LYS A 230 -4.27 21.46 -0.62
N ASN A 231 -5.44 20.98 -1.02
CA ASN A 231 -6.73 21.60 -0.81
C ASN A 231 -7.50 20.98 0.38
N LEU A 232 -6.84 20.20 1.23
CA LEU A 232 -7.50 19.52 2.36
C LEU A 232 -8.27 20.51 3.27
N GLY A 233 -7.74 21.72 3.49
CA GLY A 233 -8.42 22.78 4.23
C GLY A 233 -9.68 23.36 3.58
N LEU A 234 -9.93 23.03 2.30
CA LEU A 234 -11.12 23.42 1.53
C LEU A 234 -12.17 22.31 1.45
N ALA A 235 -12.07 21.29 2.28
CA ALA A 235 -13.02 20.19 2.33
C ALA A 235 -14.45 20.71 2.55
N GLU A 236 -15.40 20.14 1.81
CA GLU A 236 -16.81 20.56 1.86
C GLU A 236 -17.67 19.58 2.66
N HIS A 237 -17.38 18.27 2.52
CA HIS A 237 -18.18 17.25 3.17
C HIS A 237 -18.06 17.29 4.70
N PRO A 238 -19.17 17.26 5.47
CA PRO A 238 -19.14 17.36 6.93
C PRO A 238 -18.24 16.32 7.61
N TYR A 239 -18.23 15.09 7.10
CA TYR A 239 -17.39 14.03 7.65
C TYR A 239 -15.89 14.31 7.44
N THR A 240 -15.50 14.84 6.28
CA THR A 240 -14.11 15.23 6.02
C THR A 240 -13.68 16.33 7.00
N LYS A 241 -14.53 17.33 7.22
CA LYS A 241 -14.29 18.40 8.22
C LYS A 241 -14.12 17.84 9.62
N GLN A 242 -14.92 16.83 10.01
CA GLN A 242 -14.77 16.14 11.31
C GLN A 242 -13.41 15.42 11.41
N LEU A 243 -12.98 14.72 10.34
CA LEU A 243 -11.68 14.05 10.33
C LEU A 243 -10.52 15.07 10.45
N ILE A 244 -10.61 16.21 9.75
CA ILE A 244 -9.61 17.28 9.84
C ILE A 244 -9.56 17.84 11.26
N ALA A 245 -10.70 18.14 11.86
CA ALA A 245 -10.76 18.66 13.22
C ALA A 245 -10.15 17.68 14.24
N ALA A 246 -10.39 16.37 14.06
CA ALA A 246 -9.84 15.33 14.93
C ALA A 246 -8.32 15.10 14.74
N SER A 247 -7.74 15.49 13.61
CA SER A 247 -6.29 15.36 13.34
C SER A 247 -5.46 16.54 13.92
N HIS A 248 -6.10 17.62 14.39
CA HIS A 248 -5.44 18.79 14.92
C HIS A 248 -5.56 18.92 16.47
N GLY A 249 -6.22 17.99 17.12
CA GLY A 249 -6.39 17.89 18.58
C GLY A 249 -5.55 16.79 19.18
#